data_de171a06f41eebb75e83ecc8c9c2910d
#
_entry.id   de171a06f41eebb75e83ecc8c9c2910d
#
_cell.length_a   1.000
_cell.length_b   1.000
_cell.length_c   1.000
_cell.angle_alpha   90.00
_cell.angle_beta   90.00
_cell.angle_gamma   90.00
#
_symmetry.space_group_name_H-M   'P 1'
#
loop_
_entity.id
_entity.type
_entity.pdbx_description
1 polymer ?
#
loop_
_entity_poly.entity_id
_entity_poly.type
_entity_poly.pdbx_seq_one_letter_code
_entity_poly.pdbx_strand_id
1 'polypeptide(L)'
;MAFGDIRGTLQVAANSITNPTNPAGSVAVQVGDLVFVAVGEQTALTATGATSSFVTTYAATNAGLDAGTVTGRAFWGRVTSAGTLTQISVAATASGDNVSAVAVVFEGPFTSSPLDANPALVEDITSSFSAPASGTLAQADELIVTWAVNGVAGVWTATSPNVKRVELATQTVLTTKIGSWVVAATTTVTPAWTGTNPTDSVLGTNSFKKDLTTFNNKPQMFAVL
;
A
#
# COMPACT_ATOMS: atom_id res chain seq x y z
N MET A 1 -6.87 -1.75 -18.96
CA MET A 1 -6.74 -1.06 -17.67
C MET A 1 -5.59 -0.08 -17.79
N ALA A 2 -5.61 1.00 -17.05
CA ALA A 2 -4.57 2.03 -17.11
C ALA A 2 -3.54 1.83 -16.00
N PHE A 3 -2.35 2.43 -16.18
CA PHE A 3 -1.31 2.46 -15.13
C PHE A 3 -1.88 2.95 -13.79
N GLY A 4 -1.62 2.22 -12.71
CA GLY A 4 -2.11 2.52 -11.38
C GLY A 4 -3.56 2.10 -11.09
N ASP A 5 -4.27 1.53 -12.08
CA ASP A 5 -5.56 0.88 -11.82
C ASP A 5 -5.39 -0.33 -10.89
N ILE A 6 -6.46 -0.69 -10.19
CA ILE A 6 -6.43 -1.85 -9.30
C ILE A 6 -6.78 -3.11 -10.08
N ARG A 7 -5.93 -4.15 -9.96
CA ARG A 7 -6.27 -5.51 -10.40
C ARG A 7 -7.08 -6.27 -9.36
N GLY A 8 -6.84 -6.01 -8.09
CA GLY A 8 -7.56 -6.65 -6.99
C GLY A 8 -6.90 -6.43 -5.64
N THR A 9 -7.50 -7.05 -4.62
CA THR A 9 -7.09 -6.92 -3.21
C THR A 9 -6.99 -8.27 -2.53
N LEU A 10 -6.10 -8.36 -1.52
CA LEU A 10 -6.01 -9.48 -0.59
C LEU A 10 -6.12 -8.93 0.84
N GLN A 11 -6.77 -9.68 1.73
CA GLN A 11 -7.09 -9.18 3.05
C GLN A 11 -7.03 -10.30 4.11
N VAL A 12 -6.64 -9.94 5.32
CA VAL A 12 -6.83 -10.76 6.52
C VAL A 12 -7.03 -9.86 7.73
N ALA A 13 -8.00 -10.21 8.55
CA ALA A 13 -8.18 -9.64 9.88
C ALA A 13 -8.39 -10.76 10.88
N ALA A 14 -7.73 -10.71 12.02
CA ALA A 14 -7.92 -11.67 13.08
C ALA A 14 -7.65 -11.03 14.45
N ASN A 15 -8.36 -11.51 15.46
CA ASN A 15 -8.24 -11.05 16.85
C ASN A 15 -7.14 -11.80 17.63
N SER A 16 -6.59 -12.82 17.05
CA SER A 16 -5.42 -13.54 17.53
C SER A 16 -4.75 -14.21 16.35
N ILE A 17 -3.50 -13.94 16.11
CA ILE A 17 -2.82 -14.40 14.92
C ILE A 17 -1.67 -15.32 15.24
N THR A 18 -1.60 -16.39 14.46
CA THR A 18 -0.37 -17.14 14.29
C THR A 18 0.54 -16.40 13.32
N ASN A 19 1.78 -16.17 13.70
CA ASN A 19 2.81 -15.67 12.79
C ASN A 19 3.22 -16.80 11.82
N PRO A 20 3.21 -16.62 10.50
CA PRO A 20 2.89 -15.41 9.75
C PRO A 20 1.40 -15.15 9.56
N THR A 21 1.06 -13.88 9.35
CA THR A 21 -0.26 -13.43 8.91
C THR A 21 -0.36 -13.53 7.39
N ASN A 22 -1.48 -14.03 6.90
CA ASN A 22 -1.62 -14.37 5.48
C ASN A 22 -2.82 -13.66 4.82
N PRO A 23 -2.70 -12.37 4.35
CA PRO A 23 -3.70 -11.80 3.46
C PRO A 23 -3.98 -12.72 2.27
N ALA A 24 -5.24 -13.05 2.07
CA ALA A 24 -5.68 -13.99 1.05
C ALA A 24 -6.71 -13.38 0.10
N GLY A 25 -6.77 -13.89 -1.10
CA GLY A 25 -7.67 -13.46 -2.17
C GLY A 25 -7.40 -14.25 -3.45
N SER A 26 -7.80 -13.68 -4.59
CA SER A 26 -7.48 -14.24 -5.91
C SER A 26 -7.32 -13.10 -6.89
N VAL A 27 -6.08 -12.77 -7.25
CA VAL A 27 -5.76 -11.64 -8.13
C VAL A 27 -4.84 -12.09 -9.24
N ALA A 28 -5.29 -11.92 -10.49
CA ALA A 28 -4.42 -12.14 -11.65
C ALA A 28 -3.36 -11.05 -11.71
N VAL A 29 -2.09 -11.44 -11.69
CA VAL A 29 -0.94 -10.54 -11.70
C VAL A 29 -0.13 -10.70 -12.98
N GLN A 30 0.45 -9.59 -13.44
CA GLN A 30 1.31 -9.53 -14.62
C GLN A 30 2.71 -9.03 -14.24
N VAL A 31 3.71 -9.43 -15.03
CA VAL A 31 5.07 -8.89 -14.83
C VAL A 31 5.06 -7.37 -14.94
N GLY A 32 5.63 -6.72 -13.96
CA GLY A 32 5.68 -5.26 -13.87
C GLY A 32 4.55 -4.62 -13.05
N ASP A 33 3.56 -5.38 -12.58
CA ASP A 33 2.59 -4.90 -11.59
C ASP A 33 3.29 -4.61 -10.26
N LEU A 34 2.63 -3.81 -9.41
CA LEU A 34 3.07 -3.50 -8.06
C LEU A 34 2.12 -4.11 -7.03
N VAL A 35 2.65 -4.84 -6.08
CA VAL A 35 1.93 -5.30 -4.89
C VAL A 35 2.31 -4.39 -3.73
N PHE A 36 1.34 -3.76 -3.10
CA PHE A 36 1.51 -2.95 -1.91
C PHE A 36 0.74 -3.57 -0.75
N VAL A 37 1.39 -3.74 0.41
CA VAL A 37 0.84 -4.37 1.60
C VAL A 37 0.95 -3.41 2.77
N ALA A 38 -0.16 -3.07 3.40
CA ALA A 38 -0.19 -2.34 4.66
C ALA A 38 -0.61 -3.28 5.80
N VAL A 39 0.07 -3.18 6.92
CA VAL A 39 -0.13 -4.03 8.09
C VAL A 39 -0.31 -3.15 9.30
N GLY A 40 -1.37 -3.39 10.04
CA GLY A 40 -1.61 -2.83 11.36
C GLY A 40 -1.61 -3.93 12.40
N GLU A 41 -0.96 -3.68 13.52
CA GLU A 41 -0.86 -4.58 14.66
C GLU A 41 -1.20 -3.81 15.93
N GLN A 42 -1.90 -4.47 16.86
CA GLN A 42 -2.17 -3.91 18.17
C GLN A 42 -1.00 -4.27 19.09
N THR A 43 -0.57 -3.31 19.90
CA THR A 43 0.62 -3.40 20.75
C THR A 43 1.95 -3.51 19.98
N ALA A 44 3.08 -3.46 20.66
CA ALA A 44 4.44 -3.30 20.13
C ALA A 44 4.96 -4.41 19.18
N LEU A 45 4.07 -5.11 18.51
CA LEU A 45 4.44 -6.07 17.46
C LEU A 45 4.79 -5.32 16.17
N THR A 46 5.80 -5.79 15.48
CA THR A 46 6.23 -5.16 14.22
C THR A 46 6.32 -6.21 13.13
N ALA A 47 5.60 -5.98 12.04
CA ALA A 47 5.76 -6.76 10.82
C ALA A 47 7.21 -6.65 10.33
N THR A 48 7.88 -7.78 10.10
CA THR A 48 9.30 -7.84 9.77
C THR A 48 9.57 -8.06 8.29
N GLY A 49 8.61 -8.61 7.54
CA GLY A 49 8.76 -8.85 6.11
C GLY A 49 7.49 -9.39 5.47
N ALA A 50 7.48 -9.40 4.15
CA ALA A 50 6.43 -10.02 3.34
C ALA A 50 7.04 -10.92 2.27
N THR A 51 6.34 -12.00 1.88
CA THR A 51 6.74 -12.93 0.81
C THR A 51 5.53 -13.40 0.02
N SER A 52 5.72 -13.71 -1.25
CA SER A 52 4.71 -14.38 -2.09
C SER A 52 5.36 -15.09 -3.29
N SER A 53 4.57 -15.87 -4.04
CA SER A 53 5.10 -16.67 -5.17
C SER A 53 5.47 -15.83 -6.41
N PHE A 54 4.92 -14.61 -6.57
CA PHE A 54 5.06 -13.82 -7.81
C PHE A 54 5.89 -12.55 -7.63
N VAL A 55 6.35 -12.31 -6.42
CA VAL A 55 7.22 -11.18 -6.06
C VAL A 55 8.48 -11.72 -5.41
N THR A 56 9.62 -11.52 -6.07
CA THR A 56 10.90 -12.07 -5.59
C THR A 56 11.35 -11.41 -4.30
N THR A 57 11.10 -10.09 -4.16
CA THR A 57 11.52 -9.33 -2.98
C THR A 57 10.47 -8.29 -2.63
N TYR A 58 10.07 -8.28 -1.37
CA TYR A 58 9.34 -7.17 -0.78
C TYR A 58 10.29 -6.26 -0.01
N ALA A 59 10.25 -4.99 -0.30
CA ALA A 59 10.95 -3.96 0.45
C ALA A 59 10.01 -3.29 1.45
N ALA A 60 10.47 -3.04 2.66
CA ALA A 60 9.72 -2.21 3.61
C ALA A 60 9.75 -0.75 3.13
N THR A 61 8.64 -0.05 3.28
CA THR A 61 8.60 1.38 3.01
C THR A 61 9.37 2.15 4.09
N ASN A 62 9.13 1.83 5.35
CA ASN A 62 9.73 2.46 6.52
C ASN A 62 9.99 1.43 7.62
N ALA A 63 10.67 1.84 8.69
CA ALA A 63 10.99 0.98 9.82
C ALA A 63 9.74 0.50 10.61
N GLY A 64 8.60 1.11 10.36
CA GLY A 64 7.40 0.98 11.18
C GLY A 64 7.35 2.11 12.21
N LEU A 65 6.15 2.44 12.65
CA LEU A 65 5.90 3.43 13.69
C LEU A 65 4.97 2.81 14.72
N ASP A 66 5.31 2.97 15.98
CA ASP A 66 4.49 2.64 17.14
C ASP A 66 3.80 3.93 17.61
N ALA A 67 2.48 3.95 17.53
CA ALA A 67 1.63 5.03 17.97
C ALA A 67 0.87 4.62 19.24
N GLY A 68 1.58 4.13 20.23
CA GLY A 68 1.03 3.75 21.55
C GLY A 68 0.31 2.40 21.54
N THR A 69 -0.92 2.32 21.02
CA THR A 69 -1.71 1.07 20.99
C THR A 69 -1.69 0.37 19.65
N VAL A 70 -1.15 1.00 18.60
CA VAL A 70 -1.05 0.42 17.26
C VAL A 70 0.34 0.59 16.67
N THR A 71 0.79 -0.42 15.95
CA THR A 71 1.98 -0.35 15.12
C THR A 71 1.58 -0.48 13.67
N GLY A 72 2.12 0.39 12.82
CA GLY A 72 1.87 0.40 11.38
C GLY A 72 3.13 0.19 10.57
N ARG A 73 3.06 -0.68 9.55
CA ARG A 73 4.13 -0.86 8.58
C ARG A 73 3.59 -1.21 7.21
N ALA A 74 4.34 -0.85 6.16
CA ALA A 74 3.97 -1.27 4.82
C ALA A 74 5.17 -1.84 4.06
N PHE A 75 4.83 -2.67 3.08
CA PHE A 75 5.77 -3.32 2.17
C PHE A 75 5.30 -3.16 0.74
N TRP A 76 6.23 -3.17 -0.18
CA TRP A 76 5.93 -3.19 -1.61
C TRP A 76 6.85 -4.16 -2.34
N GLY A 77 6.38 -4.68 -3.45
CA GLY A 77 7.18 -5.52 -4.33
C GLY A 77 6.67 -5.49 -5.76
N ARG A 78 7.60 -5.55 -6.71
CA ARG A 78 7.27 -5.63 -8.13
C ARG A 78 7.06 -7.08 -8.53
N VAL A 79 5.99 -7.35 -9.26
CA VAL A 79 5.70 -8.68 -9.80
C VAL A 79 6.75 -9.06 -10.86
N THR A 80 7.37 -10.21 -10.69
CA THR A 80 8.44 -10.74 -11.55
C THR A 80 7.99 -11.89 -12.44
N SER A 81 6.86 -12.52 -12.13
CA SER A 81 6.22 -13.55 -12.95
C SER A 81 4.72 -13.41 -12.95
N ALA A 82 4.07 -13.68 -14.09
CA ALA A 82 2.61 -13.63 -14.19
C ALA A 82 1.96 -14.87 -13.59
N GLY A 83 0.74 -14.70 -13.08
CA GLY A 83 -0.04 -15.80 -12.50
C GLY A 83 -1.23 -15.33 -11.68
N THR A 84 -1.69 -16.18 -10.76
CA THR A 84 -2.76 -15.84 -9.82
C THR A 84 -2.20 -15.77 -8.39
N LEU A 85 -2.10 -14.55 -7.86
CA LEU A 85 -1.69 -14.31 -6.49
C LEU A 85 -2.87 -14.63 -5.55
N THR A 86 -2.71 -15.66 -4.73
CA THR A 86 -3.77 -16.11 -3.80
C THR A 86 -3.47 -15.76 -2.35
N GLN A 87 -2.20 -15.50 -2.02
CA GLN A 87 -1.75 -15.25 -0.65
C GLN A 87 -0.46 -14.45 -0.63
N ILE A 88 -0.32 -13.62 0.39
CA ILE A 88 0.94 -12.99 0.80
C ILE A 88 1.19 -13.44 2.24
N SER A 89 2.41 -13.84 2.55
CA SER A 89 2.80 -14.18 3.93
C SER A 89 3.52 -13.00 4.55
N VAL A 90 2.97 -12.47 5.64
CA VAL A 90 3.55 -11.35 6.41
C VAL A 90 4.07 -11.90 7.74
N ALA A 91 5.38 -11.83 7.93
CA ALA A 91 6.03 -12.18 9.18
C ALA A 91 5.99 -11.01 10.17
N ALA A 92 5.78 -11.30 11.45
CA ALA A 92 5.79 -10.34 12.54
C ALA A 92 6.76 -10.77 13.66
N THR A 93 7.03 -9.90 14.62
CA THR A 93 7.97 -10.17 15.73
C THR A 93 7.44 -11.19 16.73
N ALA A 94 6.12 -11.32 16.87
CA ALA A 94 5.49 -12.29 17.75
C ALA A 94 4.10 -12.70 17.24
N SER A 95 3.45 -13.60 17.99
CA SER A 95 2.06 -14.04 17.77
C SER A 95 1.19 -13.57 18.94
N GLY A 96 -0.11 -13.42 18.71
CA GLY A 96 -1.08 -13.32 19.80
C GLY A 96 -1.90 -12.03 19.86
N ASP A 97 -1.61 -11.03 19.05
CA ASP A 97 -2.36 -9.77 19.04
C ASP A 97 -3.26 -9.61 17.80
N ASN A 98 -4.13 -8.59 17.85
CA ASN A 98 -4.97 -8.25 16.72
C ASN A 98 -4.11 -7.75 15.56
N VAL A 99 -4.35 -8.26 14.38
CA VAL A 99 -3.70 -7.80 13.16
C VAL A 99 -4.74 -7.56 12.08
N SER A 100 -4.53 -6.52 11.32
CA SER A 100 -5.23 -6.22 10.07
C SER A 100 -4.20 -6.02 8.98
N ALA A 101 -4.21 -6.87 7.97
CA ALA A 101 -3.32 -6.71 6.82
C ALA A 101 -4.13 -6.67 5.53
N VAL A 102 -3.85 -5.66 4.71
CA VAL A 102 -4.49 -5.46 3.42
C VAL A 102 -3.42 -5.29 2.34
N ALA A 103 -3.67 -5.86 1.18
CA ALA A 103 -2.82 -5.67 0.02
C ALA A 103 -3.64 -5.23 -1.19
N VAL A 104 -3.04 -4.41 -2.02
CA VAL A 104 -3.57 -3.98 -3.32
C VAL A 104 -2.55 -4.30 -4.39
N VAL A 105 -3.03 -4.88 -5.49
CA VAL A 105 -2.24 -5.05 -6.70
C VAL A 105 -2.59 -3.93 -7.66
N PHE A 106 -1.60 -3.14 -8.04
CA PHE A 106 -1.72 -2.05 -9.01
C PHE A 106 -1.15 -2.46 -10.36
N GLU A 107 -1.86 -2.08 -11.42
CA GLU A 107 -1.46 -2.35 -12.79
C GLU A 107 -0.24 -1.55 -13.19
N GLY A 108 0.77 -2.26 -13.72
CA GLY A 108 2.00 -1.69 -14.25
C GLY A 108 1.86 -1.13 -15.67
N PRO A 109 2.99 -0.86 -16.31
CA PRO A 109 4.33 -1.27 -15.88
C PRO A 109 4.99 -0.29 -14.88
N PHE A 110 5.54 -0.81 -13.83
CA PHE A 110 6.42 -0.08 -12.91
C PHE A 110 7.89 -0.32 -13.26
N THR A 111 8.76 0.66 -13.01
CA THR A 111 10.23 0.52 -13.20
C THR A 111 10.80 -0.63 -12.36
N SER A 112 12.03 -1.05 -12.63
CA SER A 112 12.72 -2.06 -11.81
C SER A 112 12.98 -1.60 -10.37
N SER A 113 13.11 -0.29 -10.15
CA SER A 113 13.20 0.38 -8.85
C SER A 113 12.11 1.43 -8.76
N PRO A 114 10.85 1.03 -8.52
CA PRO A 114 9.72 1.92 -8.68
C PRO A 114 9.57 2.95 -7.55
N LEU A 115 10.03 2.67 -6.35
CA LEU A 115 9.88 3.60 -5.22
C LEU A 115 10.64 4.89 -5.51
N ASP A 116 9.93 6.03 -5.49
CA ASP A 116 10.49 7.37 -5.65
C ASP A 116 10.55 8.10 -4.32
N ALA A 117 9.42 8.28 -3.66
CA ALA A 117 9.35 8.96 -2.37
C ALA A 117 8.83 8.04 -1.27
N ASN A 118 9.45 8.18 -0.10
CA ASN A 118 9.14 7.41 1.10
C ASN A 118 9.36 8.29 2.35
N PRO A 119 8.51 9.31 2.55
CA PRO A 119 8.61 10.20 3.70
C PRO A 119 8.43 9.45 5.03
N ALA A 120 8.90 10.03 6.12
CA ALA A 120 8.72 9.47 7.45
C ALA A 120 7.23 9.29 7.77
N LEU A 121 6.92 8.25 8.53
CA LEU A 121 5.56 8.00 9.00
C LEU A 121 5.12 9.10 9.98
N VAL A 122 3.82 9.32 10.06
CA VAL A 122 3.20 10.28 10.98
C VAL A 122 2.23 9.54 11.89
N GLU A 123 2.25 9.89 13.14
CA GLU A 123 1.22 9.58 14.13
C GLU A 123 0.20 10.71 14.16
N ASP A 124 -1.09 10.37 14.20
CA ASP A 124 -2.16 11.37 14.32
C ASP A 124 -3.33 10.79 15.14
N ILE A 125 -3.89 11.64 15.98
CA ILE A 125 -5.03 11.34 16.87
C ILE A 125 -6.26 12.21 16.56
N THR A 126 -6.26 12.94 15.45
CA THR A 126 -7.35 13.85 15.07
C THR A 126 -8.35 13.19 14.13
N SER A 127 -9.55 13.74 14.02
CA SER A 127 -10.59 13.24 13.11
C SER A 127 -10.38 13.66 11.65
N SER A 128 -9.43 14.54 11.38
CA SER A 128 -9.04 15.00 10.05
C SER A 128 -7.52 15.07 10.00
N PHE A 129 -6.90 14.20 9.24
CA PHE A 129 -5.45 14.06 9.24
C PHE A 129 -4.88 13.98 7.85
N SER A 130 -3.67 14.50 7.74
CA SER A 130 -2.86 14.47 6.54
C SER A 130 -1.78 13.40 6.68
N ALA A 131 -1.69 12.50 5.72
CA ALA A 131 -0.54 11.63 5.60
C ALA A 131 0.70 12.47 5.22
N PRO A 132 1.91 11.95 5.43
CA PRO A 132 3.14 12.67 5.10
C PRO A 132 3.13 13.16 3.65
N ALA A 133 3.62 14.38 3.41
CA ALA A 133 3.80 14.89 2.06
C ALA A 133 4.81 14.04 1.28
N SER A 134 4.53 13.73 0.01
CA SER A 134 5.39 12.87 -0.83
C SER A 134 6.81 13.45 -1.08
N GLY A 135 6.98 14.74 -0.92
CA GLY A 135 8.09 15.46 -1.56
C GLY A 135 7.80 15.72 -3.04
N THR A 136 8.74 16.35 -3.73
CA THR A 136 8.62 16.58 -5.18
C THR A 136 8.84 15.28 -5.93
N LEU A 137 7.87 14.89 -6.77
CA LEU A 137 7.95 13.65 -7.55
C LEU A 137 9.00 13.77 -8.65
N ALA A 138 9.71 12.68 -8.92
CA ALA A 138 10.78 12.65 -9.91
C ALA A 138 10.28 12.70 -11.35
N GLN A 139 9.03 12.24 -11.59
CA GLN A 139 8.41 12.23 -12.92
C GLN A 139 6.91 12.48 -12.83
N ALA A 140 6.29 12.78 -13.98
CA ALA A 140 4.84 12.74 -14.12
C ALA A 140 4.33 11.29 -14.22
N ASP A 141 3.04 11.09 -14.01
CA ASP A 141 2.38 9.78 -14.00
C ASP A 141 2.94 8.82 -12.94
N GLU A 142 3.21 9.33 -11.75
CA GLU A 142 3.53 8.49 -10.60
C GLU A 142 2.27 8.04 -9.86
N LEU A 143 2.28 6.80 -9.40
CA LEU A 143 1.27 6.28 -8.49
C LEU A 143 1.59 6.73 -7.06
N ILE A 144 0.70 7.46 -6.46
CA ILE A 144 0.73 7.74 -5.01
C ILE A 144 -0.07 6.66 -4.30
N VAL A 145 0.52 6.05 -3.30
CA VAL A 145 -0.14 5.14 -2.37
C VAL A 145 -0.06 5.74 -0.98
N THR A 146 -1.20 5.95 -0.37
CA THR A 146 -1.31 6.34 1.03
C THR A 146 -1.95 5.22 1.82
N TRP A 147 -1.54 5.05 3.06
CA TRP A 147 -2.08 4.03 3.92
C TRP A 147 -2.20 4.52 5.35
N ALA A 148 -3.10 3.92 6.08
CA ALA A 148 -3.33 4.24 7.47
C ALA A 148 -3.69 2.99 8.26
N VAL A 149 -3.20 2.94 9.49
CA VAL A 149 -3.59 2.00 10.55
C VAL A 149 -4.19 2.80 11.68
N ASN A 150 -5.32 2.34 12.19
CA ASN A 150 -6.03 3.03 13.28
C ASN A 150 -6.42 2.03 14.37
N GLY A 151 -6.22 2.41 15.63
CA GLY A 151 -6.52 1.63 16.85
C GLY A 151 -8.00 1.51 17.20
N VAL A 152 -8.91 1.91 16.30
CA VAL A 152 -10.36 1.69 16.45
C VAL A 152 -10.98 1.32 15.11
N ALA A 153 -12.10 0.59 15.16
CA ALA A 153 -12.95 0.40 13.99
C ALA A 153 -13.67 1.72 13.69
N GLY A 154 -13.24 2.42 12.65
CA GLY A 154 -13.83 3.69 12.23
C GLY A 154 -14.05 3.75 10.73
N VAL A 155 -15.09 4.44 10.30
CA VAL A 155 -15.28 4.74 8.87
C VAL A 155 -14.38 5.91 8.51
N TRP A 156 -13.48 5.67 7.56
CA TRP A 156 -12.55 6.67 7.07
C TRP A 156 -12.78 6.92 5.59
N THR A 157 -12.75 8.17 5.22
CA THR A 157 -12.95 8.61 3.84
C THR A 157 -11.67 9.26 3.34
N ALA A 158 -11.19 8.81 2.19
CA ALA A 158 -10.09 9.48 1.51
C ALA A 158 -10.59 10.79 0.92
N THR A 159 -9.84 11.87 1.15
CA THR A 159 -10.16 13.19 0.59
C THR A 159 -9.55 13.29 -0.82
N SER A 160 -10.36 13.74 -1.78
CA SER A 160 -9.90 13.95 -3.18
C SER A 160 -8.59 14.73 -3.25
N PRO A 161 -7.65 14.37 -4.14
CA PRO A 161 -7.74 13.36 -5.19
C PRO A 161 -7.47 11.92 -4.74
N ASN A 162 -7.15 11.70 -3.46
CA ASN A 162 -6.95 10.37 -2.91
C ASN A 162 -8.25 9.55 -2.98
N VAL A 163 -8.17 8.32 -3.40
CA VAL A 163 -9.31 7.40 -3.51
C VAL A 163 -9.05 6.17 -2.65
N LYS A 164 -9.93 5.92 -1.68
CA LYS A 164 -9.83 4.71 -0.85
C LYS A 164 -10.00 3.46 -1.73
N ARG A 165 -9.04 2.56 -1.69
CA ARG A 165 -8.99 1.32 -2.48
C ARG A 165 -9.43 0.10 -1.70
N VAL A 166 -9.01 0.01 -0.45
CA VAL A 166 -9.36 -1.08 0.46
C VAL A 166 -9.40 -0.59 1.89
N GLU A 167 -10.28 -1.15 2.66
CA GLU A 167 -10.37 -0.96 4.11
C GLU A 167 -10.75 -2.26 4.74
N LEU A 168 -10.06 -2.64 5.80
CA LEU A 168 -10.36 -3.82 6.58
C LEU A 168 -10.28 -3.50 8.06
N ALA A 169 -11.39 -3.70 8.77
CA ALA A 169 -11.49 -3.57 10.21
C ALA A 169 -11.47 -4.95 10.87
N THR A 170 -10.71 -5.08 11.94
CA THR A 170 -10.88 -6.20 12.88
C THR A 170 -11.96 -5.80 13.87
N GLN A 171 -13.08 -6.48 13.84
CA GLN A 171 -14.20 -6.31 14.76
C GLN A 171 -14.35 -4.89 15.37
N THR A 172 -13.60 -4.54 16.43
CA THR A 172 -13.77 -3.26 17.13
C THR A 172 -12.47 -2.49 17.42
N VAL A 173 -11.29 -3.05 17.11
CA VAL A 173 -10.03 -2.54 17.69
C VAL A 173 -8.97 -2.10 16.69
N LEU A 174 -9.09 -2.46 15.42
CA LEU A 174 -8.04 -2.14 14.44
C LEU A 174 -8.62 -1.99 13.03
N THR A 175 -8.19 -0.96 12.32
CA THR A 175 -8.54 -0.77 10.91
C THR A 175 -7.29 -0.45 10.10
N THR A 176 -7.08 -1.15 9.00
CA THR A 176 -6.01 -0.86 8.03
C THR A 176 -6.61 -0.48 6.69
N LYS A 177 -6.06 0.53 6.04
CA LYS A 177 -6.58 1.11 4.78
C LYS A 177 -5.46 1.42 3.81
N ILE A 178 -5.80 1.37 2.53
CA ILE A 178 -4.97 1.86 1.43
C ILE A 178 -5.82 2.76 0.54
N GLY A 179 -5.29 3.92 0.21
CA GLY A 179 -5.80 4.81 -0.83
C GLY A 179 -4.74 5.07 -1.90
N SER A 180 -5.15 5.46 -3.09
CA SER A 180 -4.22 5.78 -4.16
C SER A 180 -4.81 6.65 -5.25
N TRP A 181 -3.95 7.30 -6.02
CA TRP A 181 -4.27 7.96 -7.28
C TRP A 181 -2.99 8.15 -8.11
N VAL A 182 -3.14 8.43 -9.38
CA VAL A 182 -2.01 8.76 -10.27
C VAL A 182 -1.90 10.27 -10.36
N VAL A 183 -0.68 10.81 -10.21
CA VAL A 183 -0.38 12.24 -10.30
C VAL A 183 0.31 12.52 -11.62
N ALA A 184 -0.32 13.35 -12.44
CA ALA A 184 0.17 13.68 -13.79
C ALA A 184 1.23 14.80 -13.84
N ALA A 185 1.74 15.24 -12.69
CA ALA A 185 2.70 16.33 -12.60
C ALA A 185 3.80 16.07 -11.55
N THR A 186 4.97 16.65 -11.76
CA THR A 186 6.09 16.60 -10.80
C THR A 186 5.86 17.61 -9.68
N THR A 187 4.97 17.31 -8.77
CA THR A 187 4.60 18.19 -7.66
C THR A 187 4.61 17.44 -6.33
N THR A 188 4.71 18.18 -5.24
CA THR A 188 4.48 17.62 -3.91
C THR A 188 3.00 17.40 -3.70
N VAL A 189 2.62 16.25 -3.17
CA VAL A 189 1.25 15.93 -2.79
C VAL A 189 1.16 15.56 -1.31
N THR A 190 0.08 15.99 -0.66
CA THR A 190 -0.21 15.67 0.74
C THR A 190 -1.57 14.98 0.80
N PRO A 191 -1.59 13.64 0.92
CA PRO A 191 -2.84 12.91 1.02
C PRO A 191 -3.56 13.24 2.31
N ALA A 192 -4.89 13.32 2.26
CA ALA A 192 -5.71 13.56 3.43
C ALA A 192 -6.78 12.48 3.59
N TRP A 193 -7.14 12.24 4.84
CA TRP A 193 -8.19 11.35 5.28
C TRP A 193 -9.08 12.06 6.28
N THR A 194 -10.35 11.74 6.29
CA THR A 194 -11.31 12.14 7.32
C THR A 194 -11.98 10.92 7.91
N GLY A 195 -12.21 10.91 9.20
CA GLY A 195 -12.82 9.78 9.89
C GLY A 195 -13.31 10.14 11.28
N THR A 196 -14.01 9.20 11.91
CA THR A 196 -14.52 9.37 13.28
C THR A 196 -13.63 8.62 14.26
N ASN A 197 -13.24 9.30 15.34
CA ASN A 197 -12.53 8.78 16.49
C ASN A 197 -11.23 8.00 16.22
N PRO A 198 -10.17 8.60 15.66
CA PRO A 198 -8.86 8.00 15.79
C PRO A 198 -8.39 8.14 17.24
N THR A 199 -8.07 7.03 17.89
CA THR A 199 -7.35 7.05 19.17
C THR A 199 -5.86 7.09 18.94
N ASP A 200 -5.33 6.17 18.15
CA ASP A 200 -3.94 6.12 17.75
C ASP A 200 -3.92 5.74 16.27
N SER A 201 -3.16 6.45 15.45
CA SER A 201 -3.11 6.21 14.02
C SER A 201 -1.70 6.35 13.49
N VAL A 202 -1.32 5.44 12.61
CA VAL A 202 -0.08 5.52 11.83
C VAL A 202 -0.43 5.75 10.37
N LEU A 203 0.19 6.75 9.76
CA LEU A 203 -0.05 7.13 8.37
C LEU A 203 1.26 7.14 7.58
N GLY A 204 1.17 6.69 6.34
CA GLY A 204 2.27 6.71 5.40
C GLY A 204 1.84 7.13 4.00
N THR A 205 2.81 7.67 3.26
CA THR A 205 2.70 8.01 1.84
C THR A 205 3.90 7.46 1.11
N ASN A 206 3.67 6.90 -0.06
CA ASN A 206 4.71 6.38 -0.94
C ASN A 206 4.40 6.78 -2.38
N SER A 207 5.40 7.10 -3.18
CA SER A 207 5.22 7.27 -4.62
C SER A 207 6.01 6.25 -5.41
N PHE A 208 5.44 5.84 -6.55
CA PHE A 208 6.00 4.78 -7.39
C PHE A 208 6.01 5.19 -8.86
N LYS A 209 7.19 5.05 -9.47
CA LYS A 209 7.47 5.44 -10.84
C LYS A 209 6.91 4.45 -11.87
N LYS A 210 6.24 5.00 -12.86
CA LYS A 210 5.86 4.28 -14.08
C LYS A 210 7.08 3.99 -14.95
N ASP A 211 7.12 2.83 -15.58
CA ASP A 211 8.11 2.54 -16.60
C ASP A 211 7.71 3.22 -17.92
N LEU A 212 8.44 4.26 -18.29
CA LEU A 212 8.20 5.03 -19.53
C LEU A 212 8.84 4.39 -20.76
N THR A 213 9.69 3.35 -20.59
CA THR A 213 10.42 2.73 -21.72
C THR A 213 9.53 1.82 -22.56
N THR A 214 8.45 1.30 -22.01
CA THR A 214 7.56 0.33 -22.67
C THR A 214 6.67 0.94 -23.75
N PHE A 215 6.56 2.27 -23.82
CA PHE A 215 5.71 2.96 -24.83
C PHE A 215 6.37 3.21 -26.18
N ASN A 216 7.70 3.07 -26.31
CA ASN A 216 8.43 3.40 -27.54
C ASN A 216 8.57 2.25 -28.53
N ASN A 217 8.03 1.06 -28.27
CA ASN A 217 8.18 -0.12 -29.13
C ASN A 217 6.95 -0.48 -29.96
N LYS A 218 6.07 0.48 -30.30
CA LYS A 218 5.19 0.25 -31.46
C LYS A 218 6.00 0.55 -32.73
N PRO A 219 6.26 -0.44 -33.60
CA PRO A 219 6.84 -0.16 -34.88
C PRO A 219 5.90 0.82 -35.59
N GLN A 220 6.41 2.01 -35.94
CA GLN A 220 5.72 2.88 -36.86
C GLN A 220 5.70 2.13 -38.20
N MET A 221 4.56 1.56 -38.56
CA MET A 221 4.33 1.09 -39.94
C MET A 221 4.33 2.34 -40.81
N PHE A 222 5.47 2.66 -41.39
CA PHE A 222 5.50 3.58 -42.51
C PHE A 222 4.72 2.90 -43.64
N ALA A 223 3.53 3.41 -43.94
CA ALA A 223 2.86 3.09 -45.18
C ALA A 223 3.74 3.65 -46.33
N VAL A 224 4.40 2.75 -47.05
CA VAL A 224 5.00 3.09 -48.32
C VAL A 224 3.84 3.20 -49.33
N LEU A 225 3.58 4.41 -49.79
CA LEU A 225 2.70 4.69 -50.94
C LEU A 225 3.43 4.39 -52.24
#